data_364118de892885ba54bf60e96d9433d8
#
_entry.id   364118de892885ba54bf60e96d9433d8
#
_cell.length_a   1.000
_cell.length_b   1.000
_cell.length_c   1.000
_cell.angle_alpha   90.00
_cell.angle_beta   90.00
_cell.angle_gamma   90.00
#
_symmetry.space_group_name_H-M   'P 1'
#
loop_
_entity.id
_entity.type
_entity.pdbx_description
1 polymer ?
#
loop_
_entity_poly.entity_id
_entity_poly.type
_entity_poly.pdbx_seq_one_letter_code
_entity_poly.pdbx_strand_id
1 'polypeptide(L)'
;MRKIIFFLVSLILFTSNSITTYAKPRIDVVRQGGFSLLSDEDMQDTIQALTDKIVKDCGVIRSKTTSCYDWPESPVLAYNTIYCDVICVNLSGFRDSADADAAGETVEYHLVKTLAHEVRHSYQYEHRLDGTEYGNSCFQGFADYETYTGDRESYYEQFIEADAEQYAISYANKYFKKK
;
A
#
# COMPACT_ATOMS: atom_id res chain seq x y z
N MET A 1 -72.52 25.01 -3.84
CA MET A 1 -71.21 25.23 -4.50
C MET A 1 -70.08 24.98 -3.46
N ARG A 2 -69.45 23.84 -3.50
CA ARG A 2 -68.33 23.49 -2.57
C ARG A 2 -67.04 23.91 -3.21
N LYS A 3 -66.27 24.82 -2.58
CA LYS A 3 -64.94 25.24 -2.98
C LYS A 3 -63.97 24.18 -2.51
N ILE A 4 -63.34 23.50 -3.45
CA ILE A 4 -62.21 22.57 -3.20
C ILE A 4 -60.94 23.42 -3.15
N ILE A 5 -60.34 23.51 -1.95
CA ILE A 5 -59.04 24.14 -1.75
C ILE A 5 -57.98 23.07 -2.00
N PHE A 6 -57.23 23.21 -3.10
CA PHE A 6 -56.02 22.40 -3.37
C PHE A 6 -54.88 22.92 -2.52
N PHE A 7 -54.49 22.14 -1.53
CA PHE A 7 -53.19 22.32 -0.85
C PHE A 7 -52.08 21.73 -1.71
N LEU A 8 -51.31 22.61 -2.32
CA LEU A 8 -50.05 22.24 -2.99
C LEU A 8 -48.99 22.08 -1.91
N VAL A 9 -48.74 20.84 -1.48
CA VAL A 9 -47.59 20.53 -0.63
C VAL A 9 -46.36 20.47 -1.53
N SER A 10 -45.60 21.54 -1.53
CA SER A 10 -44.26 21.57 -2.16
C SER A 10 -43.33 20.71 -1.32
N LEU A 11 -43.13 19.46 -1.73
CA LEU A 11 -42.12 18.58 -1.18
C LEU A 11 -40.74 19.06 -1.69
N ILE A 12 -40.09 19.92 -0.92
CA ILE A 12 -38.69 20.29 -1.16
C ILE A 12 -37.86 19.09 -0.75
N LEU A 13 -37.53 18.23 -1.72
CA LEU A 13 -36.48 17.22 -1.59
C LEU A 13 -35.15 17.98 -1.49
N PHE A 14 -34.70 18.23 -0.26
CA PHE A 14 -33.30 18.50 -0.01
C PHE A 14 -32.50 17.23 -0.34
N THR A 15 -32.12 17.07 -1.59
CA THR A 15 -31.00 16.19 -1.90
C THR A 15 -29.75 16.87 -1.33
N SER A 16 -29.43 16.52 -0.10
CA SER A 16 -28.08 16.78 0.42
C SER A 16 -27.11 15.97 -0.44
N ASN A 17 -26.69 16.56 -1.55
CA ASN A 17 -25.46 16.14 -2.21
C ASN A 17 -24.34 16.42 -1.21
N SER A 18 -24.06 15.44 -0.36
CA SER A 18 -22.81 15.37 0.34
C SER A 18 -21.76 15.26 -0.77
N ILE A 19 -21.23 16.41 -1.20
CA ILE A 19 -20.00 16.46 -1.96
C ILE A 19 -18.97 15.95 -0.97
N THR A 20 -18.72 14.65 -1.00
CA THR A 20 -17.54 14.07 -0.37
C THR A 20 -16.38 14.68 -1.14
N THR A 21 -15.88 15.79 -0.64
CA THR A 21 -14.56 16.28 -1.06
C THR A 21 -13.59 15.22 -0.59
N TYR A 22 -13.30 14.25 -1.46
CA TYR A 22 -12.20 13.33 -1.23
C TYR A 22 -10.98 14.20 -0.96
N ALA A 23 -10.49 14.15 0.27
CA ALA A 23 -9.26 14.83 0.63
C ALA A 23 -8.20 14.36 -0.37
N LYS A 24 -7.51 15.31 -0.98
CA LYS A 24 -6.46 14.99 -1.95
C LYS A 24 -5.40 14.16 -1.23
N PRO A 25 -5.00 12.98 -1.75
CA PRO A 25 -4.03 12.12 -1.09
C PRO A 25 -2.79 12.91 -0.66
N ARG A 26 -2.42 12.79 0.61
CA ARG A 26 -1.37 13.63 1.22
C ARG A 26 0.01 13.01 1.07
N ILE A 27 0.39 12.57 -0.13
CA ILE A 27 1.71 11.96 -0.39
C ILE A 27 2.86 12.87 0.12
N ASP A 28 2.71 14.18 0.05
CA ASP A 28 3.74 15.11 0.53
C ASP A 28 3.91 15.06 2.06
N VAL A 29 2.86 14.70 2.81
CA VAL A 29 2.91 14.53 4.28
C VAL A 29 3.89 13.43 4.66
N VAL A 30 3.95 12.34 3.89
CA VAL A 30 4.90 11.25 4.11
C VAL A 30 6.35 11.74 4.03
N ARG A 31 6.66 12.63 3.10
CA ARG A 31 8.02 13.21 3.01
C ARG A 31 8.35 14.18 4.14
N GLN A 32 7.34 14.71 4.80
CA GLN A 32 7.48 15.70 5.87
C GLN A 32 7.45 15.09 7.27
N GLY A 33 7.30 13.76 7.39
CA GLY A 33 7.29 13.07 8.67
C GLY A 33 5.96 13.20 9.44
N GLY A 34 4.85 13.30 8.72
CA GLY A 34 3.54 13.52 9.35
C GLY A 34 2.51 12.40 9.12
N PHE A 35 2.94 11.23 8.63
CA PHE A 35 2.02 10.16 8.30
C PHE A 35 1.24 9.64 9.51
N SER A 36 1.93 9.41 10.64
CA SER A 36 1.31 8.92 11.88
C SER A 36 0.29 9.88 12.51
N LEU A 37 0.26 11.14 12.06
CA LEU A 37 -0.69 12.16 12.53
C LEU A 37 -1.98 12.22 11.70
N LEU A 38 -2.07 11.43 10.65
CA LEU A 38 -3.25 11.38 9.78
C LEU A 38 -4.40 10.62 10.45
N SER A 39 -5.63 10.93 10.05
CA SER A 39 -6.80 10.07 10.34
C SER A 39 -6.66 8.74 9.59
N ASP A 40 -7.42 7.72 10.02
CA ASP A 40 -7.42 6.40 9.38
C ASP A 40 -7.80 6.49 7.90
N GLU A 41 -8.80 7.30 7.57
CA GLU A 41 -9.23 7.53 6.19
C GLU A 41 -8.11 8.19 5.36
N ASP A 42 -7.49 9.26 5.89
CA ASP A 42 -6.37 9.93 5.23
C ASP A 42 -5.13 9.00 5.10
N MET A 43 -4.89 8.11 6.07
CA MET A 43 -3.82 7.09 5.98
C MET A 43 -4.10 6.13 4.83
N GLN A 44 -5.31 5.58 4.74
CA GLN A 44 -5.71 4.64 3.69
C GLN A 44 -5.58 5.27 2.30
N ASP A 45 -6.10 6.47 2.13
CA ASP A 45 -5.99 7.22 0.86
C ASP A 45 -4.52 7.51 0.50
N THR A 46 -3.70 7.84 1.49
CA THR A 46 -2.28 8.10 1.30
C THR A 46 -1.53 6.83 0.92
N ILE A 47 -1.82 5.69 1.56
CA ILE A 47 -1.25 4.37 1.23
C ILE A 47 -1.63 3.98 -0.21
N GLN A 48 -2.91 4.13 -0.60
CA GLN A 48 -3.33 3.83 -1.97
C GLN A 48 -2.59 4.69 -2.99
N ALA A 49 -2.50 5.99 -2.76
CA ALA A 49 -1.81 6.91 -3.66
C ALA A 49 -0.29 6.66 -3.75
N LEU A 50 0.34 6.26 -2.63
CA LEU A 50 1.74 5.82 -2.63
C LEU A 50 1.92 4.53 -3.42
N THR A 51 1.02 3.56 -3.21
CA THR A 51 1.03 2.29 -3.94
C THR A 51 0.89 2.51 -5.43
N ASP A 52 -0.07 3.33 -5.88
CA ASP A 52 -0.26 3.67 -7.30
C ASP A 52 1.00 4.29 -7.91
N LYS A 53 1.65 5.18 -7.15
CA LYS A 53 2.91 5.78 -7.58
C LYS A 53 4.02 4.74 -7.71
N ILE A 54 4.17 3.84 -6.73
CA ILE A 54 5.21 2.81 -6.72
C ILE A 54 4.97 1.81 -7.86
N VAL A 55 3.72 1.38 -8.06
CA VAL A 55 3.28 0.51 -9.17
C VAL A 55 3.73 1.10 -10.51
N LYS A 56 3.44 2.38 -10.74
CA LYS A 56 3.87 3.08 -11.95
C LYS A 56 5.39 3.16 -12.08
N ASP A 57 6.08 3.49 -11.00
CA ASP A 57 7.54 3.67 -11.00
C ASP A 57 8.28 2.32 -11.15
N CYS A 58 7.71 1.23 -10.64
CA CYS A 58 8.22 -0.13 -10.75
C CYS A 58 7.97 -0.75 -12.13
N GLY A 59 6.98 -0.24 -12.88
CA GLY A 59 6.59 -0.78 -14.19
C GLY A 59 5.65 -1.98 -14.09
N VAL A 60 4.94 -2.15 -12.98
CA VAL A 60 3.88 -3.15 -12.81
C VAL A 60 2.71 -2.79 -13.74
N ILE A 61 2.23 -3.76 -14.50
CA ILE A 61 1.21 -3.54 -15.54
C ILE A 61 -0.19 -3.41 -14.92
N ARG A 62 -0.47 -4.24 -13.90
CA ARG A 62 -1.78 -4.26 -13.25
C ARG A 62 -1.83 -3.25 -12.11
N SER A 63 -2.91 -2.49 -12.05
CA SER A 63 -3.19 -1.65 -10.88
C SER A 63 -3.34 -2.52 -9.63
N LYS A 64 -2.93 -1.98 -8.49
CA LYS A 64 -3.08 -2.62 -7.19
C LYS A 64 -4.05 -1.84 -6.33
N THR A 65 -4.92 -2.55 -5.62
CA THR A 65 -5.78 -1.96 -4.59
C THR A 65 -5.16 -2.23 -3.23
N THR A 66 -5.20 -1.25 -2.34
CA THR A 66 -4.78 -1.47 -0.95
C THR A 66 -5.99 -1.81 -0.08
N SER A 67 -5.82 -2.78 0.80
CA SER A 67 -6.79 -3.13 1.83
C SER A 67 -6.12 -2.92 3.18
N CYS A 68 -6.57 -1.91 3.93
CA CYS A 68 -6.01 -1.60 5.22
C CYS A 68 -6.79 -2.30 6.33
N TYR A 69 -6.08 -2.81 7.31
CA TYR A 69 -6.62 -3.44 8.51
C TYR A 69 -5.86 -2.96 9.73
N ASP A 70 -6.39 -3.24 10.91
CA ASP A 70 -5.80 -2.85 12.18
C ASP A 70 -5.62 -4.09 13.07
N TRP A 71 -4.38 -4.54 13.22
CA TRP A 71 -4.03 -5.70 14.04
C TRP A 71 -2.72 -5.44 14.81
N PRO A 72 -2.80 -4.81 16.00
CA PRO A 72 -1.62 -4.38 16.77
C PRO A 72 -0.65 -5.50 17.14
N GLU A 73 -1.16 -6.72 17.30
CA GLU A 73 -0.34 -7.87 17.70
C GLU A 73 0.30 -8.62 16.52
N SER A 74 0.02 -8.20 15.29
CA SER A 74 0.59 -8.84 14.10
C SER A 74 2.01 -8.36 13.85
N PRO A 75 2.99 -9.27 13.67
CA PRO A 75 4.32 -8.90 13.23
C PRO A 75 4.36 -8.57 11.73
N VAL A 76 3.26 -8.79 10.99
CA VAL A 76 3.18 -8.56 9.56
C VAL A 76 2.70 -7.14 9.31
N LEU A 77 3.53 -6.34 8.64
CA LEU A 77 3.23 -4.95 8.29
C LEU A 77 2.40 -4.85 7.00
N ALA A 78 2.74 -5.64 6.01
CA ALA A 78 1.97 -5.75 4.78
C ALA A 78 2.21 -7.11 4.13
N TYR A 79 1.35 -7.48 3.21
CA TYR A 79 1.54 -8.64 2.33
C TYR A 79 0.80 -8.44 1.01
N ASN A 80 1.34 -9.03 -0.04
CA ASN A 80 0.78 -8.95 -1.38
C ASN A 80 -0.02 -10.23 -1.71
N THR A 81 -1.29 -10.06 -2.01
CA THR A 81 -2.10 -11.13 -2.57
C THR A 81 -1.97 -11.12 -4.10
N ILE A 82 -0.84 -11.59 -4.59
CA ILE A 82 -0.45 -11.49 -6.02
C ILE A 82 -1.50 -11.99 -7.02
N TYR A 83 -2.35 -12.92 -6.61
CA TYR A 83 -3.44 -13.45 -7.45
C TYR A 83 -4.67 -12.52 -7.51
N CYS A 84 -4.85 -11.65 -6.52
CA CYS A 84 -6.04 -10.80 -6.39
C CYS A 84 -5.77 -9.33 -6.66
N ASP A 85 -4.53 -8.97 -7.00
CA ASP A 85 -4.08 -7.58 -7.20
C ASP A 85 -4.35 -6.67 -5.99
N VAL A 86 -4.26 -7.23 -4.77
CA VAL A 86 -4.48 -6.52 -3.51
C VAL A 86 -3.21 -6.56 -2.66
N ILE A 87 -2.83 -5.42 -2.12
CA ILE A 87 -1.81 -5.29 -1.07
C ILE A 87 -2.53 -5.01 0.24
N CYS A 88 -2.40 -5.92 1.19
CA CYS A 88 -2.95 -5.75 2.54
C CYS A 88 -1.93 -5.03 3.41
N VAL A 89 -2.37 -4.00 4.15
CA VAL A 89 -1.50 -3.15 4.97
C VAL A 89 -2.03 -3.06 6.38
N ASN A 90 -1.18 -3.35 7.36
CA ASN A 90 -1.51 -3.24 8.78
C ASN A 90 -1.24 -1.83 9.28
N LEU A 91 -2.29 -1.05 9.53
CA LEU A 91 -2.17 0.34 9.99
C LEU A 91 -1.50 0.46 11.35
N SER A 92 -1.74 -0.49 12.26
CA SER A 92 -1.13 -0.47 13.60
C SER A 92 0.39 -0.41 13.54
N GLY A 93 1.00 -1.18 12.63
CA GLY A 93 2.46 -1.22 12.47
C GLY A 93 3.08 0.10 11.99
N PHE A 94 2.26 1.01 11.47
CA PHE A 94 2.71 2.33 11.02
C PHE A 94 2.22 3.49 11.91
N ARG A 95 1.40 3.21 12.92
CA ARG A 95 1.04 4.16 13.98
C ARG A 95 2.01 4.06 15.16
N ASP A 96 2.42 2.84 15.47
CA ASP A 96 3.46 2.57 16.46
C ASP A 96 4.82 2.58 15.74
N SER A 97 5.73 3.45 16.16
CA SER A 97 7.06 3.57 15.57
C SER A 97 8.00 2.42 15.93
N ALA A 98 7.58 1.47 16.76
CA ALA A 98 8.46 0.47 17.37
C ALA A 98 9.27 -0.33 16.31
N ASP A 99 8.65 -0.75 15.21
CA ASP A 99 9.35 -1.51 14.17
C ASP A 99 10.31 -0.63 13.37
N ALA A 100 9.90 0.62 13.08
CA ALA A 100 10.75 1.59 12.41
C ALA A 100 11.94 1.98 13.30
N ASP A 101 11.70 2.24 14.60
CA ASP A 101 12.74 2.57 15.58
C ASP A 101 13.73 1.41 15.75
N ALA A 102 13.26 0.17 15.79
CA ALA A 102 14.10 -1.03 15.86
C ALA A 102 15.00 -1.18 14.62
N ALA A 103 14.53 -0.72 13.47
CA ALA A 103 15.30 -0.69 12.22
C ALA A 103 16.17 0.56 12.07
N GLY A 104 16.06 1.55 12.97
CA GLY A 104 16.72 2.85 12.83
C GLY A 104 16.16 3.71 11.71
N GLU A 105 14.90 3.51 11.35
CA GLU A 105 14.18 4.16 10.26
C GLU A 105 13.09 5.09 10.81
N THR A 106 12.61 6.03 10.00
CA THR A 106 11.37 6.75 10.32
C THR A 106 10.16 5.92 9.87
N VAL A 107 9.00 6.13 10.49
CA VAL A 107 7.74 5.47 10.12
C VAL A 107 7.45 5.63 8.62
N GLU A 108 7.68 6.83 8.09
CA GLU A 108 7.43 7.14 6.68
C GLU A 108 8.39 6.40 5.75
N TYR A 109 9.68 6.32 6.12
CA TYR A 109 10.66 5.55 5.35
C TYR A 109 10.29 4.07 5.34
N HIS A 110 9.93 3.56 6.51
CA HIS A 110 9.51 2.18 6.69
C HIS A 110 8.26 1.85 5.87
N LEU A 111 7.25 2.73 5.87
CA LEU A 111 6.05 2.60 5.05
C LEU A 111 6.38 2.53 3.55
N VAL A 112 7.17 3.49 3.04
CA VAL A 112 7.53 3.52 1.61
C VAL A 112 8.33 2.29 1.22
N LYS A 113 9.26 1.85 2.09
CA LYS A 113 10.05 0.64 1.89
C LYS A 113 9.15 -0.60 1.83
N THR A 114 8.24 -0.77 2.80
CA THR A 114 7.32 -1.91 2.86
C THR A 114 6.41 -1.95 1.62
N LEU A 115 5.80 -0.83 1.23
CA LEU A 115 4.95 -0.80 0.04
C LEU A 115 5.75 -1.11 -1.25
N ALA A 116 6.98 -0.63 -1.34
CA ALA A 116 7.84 -0.90 -2.50
C ALA A 116 8.24 -2.39 -2.58
N HIS A 117 8.47 -3.03 -1.42
CA HIS A 117 8.71 -4.46 -1.32
C HIS A 117 7.52 -5.26 -1.86
N GLU A 118 6.32 -4.98 -1.39
CA GLU A 118 5.11 -5.68 -1.82
C GLU A 118 4.78 -5.45 -3.31
N VAL A 119 4.97 -4.23 -3.81
CA VAL A 119 4.80 -3.95 -5.24
C VAL A 119 5.84 -4.70 -6.08
N ARG A 120 7.06 -4.87 -5.57
CA ARG A 120 8.10 -5.62 -6.29
C ARG A 120 7.70 -7.08 -6.50
N HIS A 121 7.04 -7.73 -5.54
CA HIS A 121 6.47 -9.06 -5.74
C HIS A 121 5.47 -9.13 -6.90
N SER A 122 4.67 -8.09 -7.09
CA SER A 122 3.79 -8.01 -8.26
C SER A 122 4.57 -7.95 -9.57
N TYR A 123 5.63 -7.15 -9.62
CA TYR A 123 6.52 -7.08 -10.79
C TYR A 123 7.16 -8.43 -11.10
N GLN A 124 7.72 -9.10 -10.09
CA GLN A 124 8.31 -10.44 -10.21
C GLN A 124 7.29 -11.44 -10.75
N TYR A 125 6.06 -11.41 -10.22
CA TYR A 125 5.00 -12.31 -10.66
C TYR A 125 4.57 -12.07 -12.12
N GLU A 126 4.48 -10.82 -12.57
CA GLU A 126 4.14 -10.49 -13.95
C GLU A 126 5.24 -10.94 -14.93
N HIS A 127 6.51 -10.86 -14.53
CA HIS A 127 7.65 -11.19 -15.38
C HIS A 127 8.10 -12.66 -15.33
N ARG A 128 7.58 -13.47 -14.41
CA ARG A 128 8.02 -14.87 -14.19
C ARG A 128 7.93 -15.79 -15.42
N LEU A 129 7.21 -15.40 -16.46
CA LEU A 129 7.00 -16.19 -17.68
C LEU A 129 7.44 -15.46 -18.95
N ASP A 130 8.23 -14.39 -18.83
CA ASP A 130 8.68 -13.59 -19.99
C ASP A 130 9.86 -14.19 -20.77
N GLY A 131 10.40 -15.32 -20.29
CA GLY A 131 11.50 -16.05 -20.93
C GLY A 131 12.88 -15.43 -20.70
N THR A 132 12.99 -14.36 -19.95
CA THR A 132 14.28 -13.77 -19.56
C THR A 132 14.95 -14.57 -18.45
N GLU A 133 16.25 -14.37 -18.23
CA GLU A 133 16.98 -14.94 -17.09
C GLU A 133 16.34 -14.49 -15.76
N TYR A 134 15.98 -13.21 -15.67
CA TYR A 134 15.28 -12.67 -14.50
C TYR A 134 13.92 -13.34 -14.29
N GLY A 135 13.11 -13.46 -15.35
CA GLY A 135 11.80 -14.12 -15.27
C GLY A 135 11.91 -15.58 -14.86
N ASN A 136 12.88 -16.32 -15.37
CA ASN A 136 13.15 -17.70 -14.97
C ASN A 136 13.53 -17.78 -13.48
N SER A 137 14.35 -16.85 -12.99
CA SER A 137 14.69 -16.77 -11.56
C SER A 137 13.47 -16.45 -10.69
N CYS A 138 12.58 -15.56 -11.14
CA CYS A 138 11.31 -15.29 -10.45
C CYS A 138 10.41 -16.54 -10.44
N PHE A 139 10.28 -17.25 -11.57
CA PHE A 139 9.48 -18.47 -11.65
C PHE A 139 9.96 -19.52 -10.65
N GLN A 140 11.28 -19.77 -10.63
CA GLN A 140 11.87 -20.72 -9.69
C GLN A 140 11.71 -20.24 -8.24
N GLY A 141 11.94 -18.96 -7.97
CA GLY A 141 11.77 -18.38 -6.63
C GLY A 141 10.36 -18.52 -6.09
N PHE A 142 9.32 -18.36 -6.93
CA PHE A 142 7.94 -18.61 -6.51
C PHE A 142 7.63 -20.11 -6.34
N ALA A 143 8.28 -20.99 -7.11
CA ALA A 143 8.10 -22.44 -6.96
C ALA A 143 8.73 -22.99 -5.69
N ASP A 144 9.88 -22.41 -5.29
CA ASP A 144 10.67 -22.84 -4.14
C ASP A 144 10.39 -21.98 -2.88
N TYR A 145 9.38 -21.10 -2.94
CA TYR A 145 9.08 -20.15 -1.86
C TYR A 145 8.78 -20.86 -0.54
N GLU A 146 9.55 -20.51 0.47
CA GLU A 146 9.34 -20.93 1.84
C GLU A 146 8.77 -19.76 2.67
N THR A 147 7.65 -20.04 3.34
CA THR A 147 7.01 -19.05 4.21
C THR A 147 7.92 -18.72 5.39
N TYR A 148 7.91 -17.45 5.82
CA TYR A 148 8.65 -17.01 6.99
C TYR A 148 8.33 -17.86 8.23
N THR A 149 9.35 -18.50 8.79
CA THR A 149 9.25 -19.41 9.96
C THR A 149 9.90 -18.85 11.22
N GLY A 150 10.28 -17.56 11.22
CA GLY A 150 10.98 -16.88 12.32
C GLY A 150 12.48 -16.71 12.09
N ASP A 151 13.07 -17.39 11.13
CA ASP A 151 14.44 -17.16 10.69
C ASP A 151 14.48 -16.10 9.58
N ARG A 152 14.88 -14.90 9.96
CA ARG A 152 14.92 -13.73 9.07
C ARG A 152 16.04 -13.86 8.03
N GLU A 153 17.15 -14.47 8.38
CA GLU A 153 18.31 -14.59 7.49
C GLU A 153 17.98 -15.51 6.31
N SER A 154 17.51 -16.73 6.58
CA SER A 154 17.13 -17.67 5.52
C SER A 154 15.96 -17.18 4.67
N TYR A 155 15.03 -16.43 5.26
CA TYR A 155 13.92 -15.86 4.53
C TYR A 155 14.38 -14.87 3.46
N TYR A 156 15.26 -13.93 3.80
CA TYR A 156 15.80 -12.94 2.86
C TYR A 156 16.91 -13.48 1.94
N GLU A 157 17.38 -14.73 2.11
CA GLU A 157 18.23 -15.41 1.14
C GLU A 157 17.45 -15.92 -0.08
N GLN A 158 16.14 -16.07 0.02
CA GLN A 158 15.30 -16.44 -1.11
C GLN A 158 15.34 -15.34 -2.18
N PHE A 159 15.54 -15.73 -3.43
CA PHE A 159 15.73 -14.78 -4.54
C PHE A 159 14.64 -13.70 -4.61
N ILE A 160 13.35 -14.08 -4.50
CA ILE A 160 12.25 -13.12 -4.63
C ILE A 160 12.21 -12.14 -3.46
N GLU A 161 12.55 -12.57 -2.25
CA GLU A 161 12.61 -11.70 -1.07
C GLU A 161 13.83 -10.78 -1.10
N ALA A 162 15.01 -11.31 -1.47
CA ALA A 162 16.24 -10.54 -1.60
C ALA A 162 16.11 -9.44 -2.67
N ASP A 163 15.54 -9.74 -3.83
CA ASP A 163 15.29 -8.77 -4.90
C ASP A 163 14.26 -7.73 -4.48
N ALA A 164 13.18 -8.15 -3.79
CA ALA A 164 12.16 -7.23 -3.30
C ALA A 164 12.71 -6.26 -2.24
N GLU A 165 13.49 -6.75 -1.28
CA GLU A 165 14.12 -5.93 -0.25
C GLU A 165 15.16 -4.96 -0.84
N GLN A 166 16.00 -5.41 -1.76
CA GLN A 166 16.97 -4.54 -2.43
C GLN A 166 16.29 -3.42 -3.23
N TYR A 167 15.21 -3.75 -3.95
CA TYR A 167 14.42 -2.77 -4.66
C TYR A 167 13.78 -1.76 -3.70
N ALA A 168 13.17 -2.25 -2.62
CA ALA A 168 12.48 -1.44 -1.62
C ALA A 168 13.40 -0.41 -0.97
N ILE A 169 14.59 -0.83 -0.52
CA ILE A 169 15.62 0.06 0.05
C ILE A 169 16.05 1.12 -0.98
N SER A 170 16.32 0.70 -2.21
CA SER A 170 16.72 1.62 -3.28
C SER A 170 15.64 2.64 -3.59
N TYR A 171 14.36 2.20 -3.65
CA TYR A 171 13.22 3.05 -3.91
C TYR A 171 12.99 4.05 -2.79
N ALA A 172 12.96 3.61 -1.53
CA ALA A 172 12.78 4.49 -0.38
C ALA A 172 13.90 5.54 -0.29
N ASN A 173 15.15 5.14 -0.45
CA ASN A 173 16.29 6.05 -0.51
C ASN A 173 16.12 7.13 -1.59
N LYS A 174 15.68 6.74 -2.80
CA LYS A 174 15.43 7.67 -3.91
C LYS A 174 14.23 8.58 -3.61
N TYR A 175 13.18 8.06 -3.00
CA TYR A 175 11.97 8.79 -2.66
C TYR A 175 12.26 9.94 -1.69
N PHE A 176 13.07 9.71 -0.66
CA PHE A 176 13.41 10.70 0.36
C PHE A 176 14.60 11.62 -0.03
N LYS A 177 15.47 11.20 -0.95
CA LYS A 177 16.60 12.04 -1.43
C LYS A 177 16.21 13.12 -2.44
N LYS A 178 15.02 13.03 -3.03
CA LYS A 178 14.54 14.07 -3.97
C LYS A 178 14.09 15.30 -3.19
N LYS A 179 15.03 16.21 -2.92
CA LYS A 179 14.77 17.61 -2.62
C LYS A 179 15.15 18.48 -3.80
#